data_c59da001c8878aaca59e6c1ac1526fab
#
_entry.id   c59da001c8878aaca59e6c1ac1526fab
#
_cell.length_a   1.000
_cell.length_b   1.000
_cell.length_c   1.000
_cell.angle_alpha   90.00
_cell.angle_beta   90.00
_cell.angle_gamma   90.00
#
_symmetry.space_group_name_H-M   'P 1'
#
loop_
_entity.id
_entity.type
_entity.pdbx_description
1 polymer ?
#
loop_
_entity_poly.entity_id
_entity_poly.type
_entity_poly.pdbx_seq_one_letter_code
_entity_poly.pdbx_strand_id
1 'polypeptide(L)'
;SYMKKGQAIVDANHKAIDAGATAFHKFEVPADWATAEDKPHELSIEGHAAIVEQVKNLLEPINRMDGDSLPVSAFEKHVDGQWELGASQYEKRGVAVMVPHWDETKCIQCNQCSYVCPHATIRPIALTADEAAAAPENMRMIDAKGKGTDGLKFAIAVSPLDCMGCYNCVTACPKDALTMVPQEDELDQAPVWDYAVNKVSEKKELVAANVKGSQFAKPLLEFSGSCAGCAETSYARLITQVCGDRMFISNATGCSSIWGNPAATS
;
A
#
# COMPACT_ATOMS: atom_id res chain seq x y z
N SER A 1 1.04 32.08 20.69
CA SER A 1 -0.03 31.67 21.57
C SER A 1 0.25 30.43 22.43
N TYR A 2 1.50 29.91 22.43
CA TYR A 2 1.88 28.69 23.18
C TYR A 2 2.32 28.98 24.64
N MET A 3 2.35 30.24 25.07
CA MET A 3 2.76 30.64 26.43
C MET A 3 2.05 29.85 27.52
N LYS A 4 0.76 29.55 27.34
CA LYS A 4 -0.03 28.76 28.32
C LYS A 4 0.45 27.29 28.47
N LYS A 5 1.29 26.80 27.56
CA LYS A 5 1.86 25.43 27.56
C LYS A 5 3.24 25.36 28.22
N GLY A 6 3.74 26.48 28.69
CA GLY A 6 5.03 26.61 29.37
C GLY A 6 6.17 27.12 28.48
N GLN A 7 7.21 27.65 29.11
CA GLN A 7 8.33 28.32 28.44
C GLN A 7 9.11 27.37 27.52
N ALA A 8 9.29 26.13 27.92
CA ALA A 8 10.00 25.12 27.10
C ALA A 8 9.38 24.92 25.70
N ILE A 9 8.05 25.00 25.59
CA ILE A 9 7.35 24.90 24.30
C ILE A 9 7.55 26.17 23.49
N VAL A 10 7.56 27.33 24.11
CA VAL A 10 7.86 28.62 23.44
C VAL A 10 9.27 28.60 22.89
N ASP A 11 10.25 28.18 23.69
CA ASP A 11 11.66 28.12 23.30
C ASP A 11 11.89 27.12 22.16
N ALA A 12 11.21 25.97 22.18
CA ALA A 12 11.26 25.00 21.08
C ALA A 12 10.73 25.59 19.77
N ASN A 13 9.62 26.35 19.81
CA ASN A 13 9.10 27.04 18.64
C ASN A 13 10.04 28.14 18.13
N HIS A 14 10.68 28.92 19.01
CA HIS A 14 11.67 29.90 18.62
C HIS A 14 12.87 29.23 17.96
N LYS A 15 13.42 28.17 18.55
CA LYS A 15 14.52 27.39 17.94
C LYS A 15 14.17 26.86 16.54
N ALA A 16 12.95 26.41 16.34
CA ALA A 16 12.50 25.93 15.03
C ALA A 16 12.45 27.09 14.00
N ILE A 17 11.98 28.27 14.40
CA ILE A 17 11.96 29.47 13.55
C ILE A 17 13.40 29.91 13.20
N ASP A 18 14.28 29.99 14.22
CA ASP A 18 15.67 30.38 14.02
C ASP A 18 16.43 29.38 13.14
N ALA A 19 16.18 28.08 13.33
CA ALA A 19 16.75 27.02 12.51
C ALA A 19 16.33 27.13 11.03
N GLY A 20 15.15 27.63 10.74
CA GLY A 20 14.67 27.84 9.37
C GLY A 20 15.59 28.75 8.54
N ALA A 21 16.38 29.61 9.19
CA ALA A 21 17.34 30.46 8.50
C ALA A 21 18.69 29.78 8.19
N THR A 22 19.01 28.66 8.84
CA THR A 22 20.34 28.04 8.78
C THR A 22 20.33 26.53 8.54
N ALA A 23 19.22 25.85 8.76
CA ALA A 23 19.11 24.38 8.64
C ALA A 23 18.83 23.91 7.21
N PHE A 24 19.25 24.66 6.20
CA PHE A 24 19.21 24.21 4.81
C PHE A 24 20.58 23.70 4.37
N HIS A 25 20.57 22.74 3.46
CA HIS A 25 21.78 22.19 2.88
C HIS A 25 21.91 22.61 1.41
N LYS A 26 23.08 23.13 1.04
CA LYS A 26 23.40 23.37 -0.36
C LYS A 26 23.59 22.01 -1.04
N PHE A 27 22.87 21.80 -2.12
CA PHE A 27 22.99 20.61 -2.96
C PHE A 27 23.68 21.00 -4.28
N GLU A 28 24.71 20.26 -4.66
CA GLU A 28 25.37 20.43 -5.95
C GLU A 28 24.65 19.53 -6.96
N VAL A 29 24.05 20.15 -7.98
CA VAL A 29 23.37 19.43 -9.05
C VAL A 29 24.41 18.66 -9.88
N PRO A 30 24.31 17.33 -10.02
CA PRO A 30 25.22 16.57 -10.85
C PRO A 30 25.23 17.08 -12.30
N ALA A 31 26.42 17.20 -12.88
CA ALA A 31 26.57 17.78 -14.23
C ALA A 31 25.92 16.92 -15.33
N ASP A 32 25.80 15.62 -15.12
CA ASP A 32 25.17 14.66 -16.02
C ASP A 32 23.64 14.86 -16.11
N TRP A 33 23.01 15.52 -15.13
CA TRP A 33 21.58 15.86 -15.23
C TRP A 33 21.27 16.83 -16.37
N ALA A 34 22.26 17.64 -16.79
CA ALA A 34 22.09 18.57 -17.90
C ALA A 34 21.98 17.86 -19.25
N THR A 35 22.44 16.61 -19.33
CA THR A 35 22.46 15.78 -20.55
C THR A 35 21.66 14.50 -20.37
N ALA A 36 20.90 14.39 -19.28
CA ALA A 36 20.03 13.24 -19.06
C ALA A 36 18.94 13.19 -20.14
N GLU A 37 18.76 12.03 -20.73
CA GLU A 37 17.67 11.76 -21.66
C GLU A 37 16.56 10.99 -20.95
N ASP A 38 15.31 11.32 -21.28
CA ASP A 38 14.16 10.58 -20.81
C ASP A 38 14.22 9.15 -21.34
N LYS A 39 14.26 8.18 -20.44
CA LYS A 39 14.13 6.79 -20.82
C LYS A 39 12.66 6.51 -21.13
N PRO A 40 12.36 5.83 -22.25
CA PRO A 40 11.00 5.37 -22.51
C PRO A 40 10.51 4.55 -21.31
N HIS A 41 9.42 5.00 -20.70
CA HIS A 41 8.77 4.25 -19.64
C HIS A 41 7.78 3.29 -20.27
N GLU A 42 8.17 2.03 -20.43
CA GLU A 42 7.26 0.97 -20.86
C GLU A 42 6.59 0.40 -19.61
N LEU A 43 5.32 0.71 -19.43
CA LEU A 43 4.52 0.14 -18.36
C LEU A 43 4.15 -1.31 -18.71
N SER A 44 4.89 -2.25 -18.14
CA SER A 44 4.58 -3.68 -18.22
C SER A 44 3.69 -4.06 -17.04
N ILE A 45 2.38 -4.09 -17.25
CA ILE A 45 1.41 -4.49 -16.25
C ILE A 45 0.55 -5.64 -16.76
N GLU A 46 0.26 -6.56 -15.85
CA GLU A 46 -0.65 -7.70 -16.07
C GLU A 46 -1.85 -7.56 -15.14
N GLY A 47 -3.02 -8.06 -15.55
CA GLY A 47 -4.22 -8.03 -14.75
C GLY A 47 -5.49 -8.09 -15.58
N HIS A 48 -6.60 -7.64 -15.00
CA HIS A 48 -7.87 -7.58 -15.71
C HIS A 48 -7.79 -6.59 -16.89
N ALA A 49 -8.16 -7.05 -18.09
CA ALA A 49 -7.92 -6.31 -19.33
C ALA A 49 -8.47 -4.87 -19.34
N ALA A 50 -9.69 -4.67 -18.77
CA ALA A 50 -10.29 -3.34 -18.72
C ALA A 50 -9.51 -2.39 -17.80
N ILE A 51 -9.01 -2.87 -16.65
CA ILE A 51 -8.18 -2.08 -15.72
C ILE A 51 -6.85 -1.73 -16.39
N VAL A 52 -6.21 -2.72 -17.02
CA VAL A 52 -4.93 -2.52 -17.72
C VAL A 52 -5.09 -1.50 -18.86
N GLU A 53 -6.18 -1.57 -19.62
CA GLU A 53 -6.49 -0.61 -20.68
C GLU A 53 -6.68 0.81 -20.10
N GLN A 54 -7.45 0.96 -19.03
CA GLN A 54 -7.66 2.24 -18.34
C GLN A 54 -6.34 2.83 -17.82
N VAL A 55 -5.52 2.01 -17.18
CA VAL A 55 -4.22 2.46 -16.65
C VAL A 55 -3.32 2.94 -17.78
N LYS A 56 -3.12 2.15 -18.83
CA LYS A 56 -2.20 2.48 -19.93
C LYS A 56 -2.66 3.68 -20.76
N ASN A 57 -3.96 3.76 -21.04
CA ASN A 57 -4.48 4.71 -22.00
C ASN A 57 -4.97 6.02 -21.36
N LEU A 58 -5.16 6.03 -20.03
CA LEU A 58 -5.71 7.20 -19.34
C LEU A 58 -4.87 7.61 -18.14
N LEU A 59 -4.68 6.72 -17.17
CA LEU A 59 -4.03 7.08 -15.91
C LEU A 59 -2.53 7.35 -16.08
N GLU A 60 -1.83 6.54 -16.86
CA GLU A 60 -0.39 6.69 -17.10
C GLU A 60 -0.07 8.03 -17.77
N PRO A 61 -0.71 8.45 -18.87
CA PRO A 61 -0.51 9.79 -19.43
C PRO A 61 -0.80 10.91 -18.42
N ILE A 62 -1.88 10.80 -17.64
CA ILE A 62 -2.22 11.80 -16.62
C ILE A 62 -1.16 11.87 -15.54
N ASN A 63 -0.70 10.72 -15.02
CA ASN A 63 0.32 10.65 -13.98
C ASN A 63 1.69 11.18 -14.46
N ARG A 64 1.97 11.07 -15.74
CA ARG A 64 3.17 11.65 -16.38
C ARG A 64 3.03 13.14 -16.71
N MET A 65 1.96 13.78 -16.29
CA MET A 65 1.64 15.19 -16.59
C MET A 65 1.45 15.48 -18.10
N ASP A 66 1.10 14.45 -18.88
CA ASP A 66 0.82 14.52 -20.33
C ASP A 66 -0.68 14.34 -20.63
N GLY A 67 -1.54 14.65 -19.66
CA GLY A 67 -3.00 14.54 -19.81
C GLY A 67 -3.58 15.41 -20.92
N ASP A 68 -2.94 16.53 -21.24
CA ASP A 68 -3.36 17.43 -22.33
C ASP A 68 -3.22 16.81 -23.74
N SER A 69 -2.40 15.75 -23.88
CA SER A 69 -2.30 14.99 -25.13
C SER A 69 -3.50 14.08 -25.38
N LEU A 70 -4.32 13.81 -24.36
CA LEU A 70 -5.45 12.91 -24.45
C LEU A 70 -6.62 13.59 -25.21
N PRO A 71 -7.18 12.95 -26.24
CA PRO A 71 -8.39 13.45 -26.88
C PRO A 71 -9.61 13.28 -25.95
N VAL A 72 -10.64 14.10 -26.14
CA VAL A 72 -11.90 13.99 -25.37
C VAL A 72 -12.51 12.58 -25.48
N SER A 73 -12.34 11.91 -26.61
CA SER A 73 -12.80 10.54 -26.83
C SER A 73 -12.12 9.49 -25.93
N ALA A 74 -10.97 9.80 -25.31
CA ALA A 74 -10.34 8.90 -24.32
C ALA A 74 -11.25 8.66 -23.10
N PHE A 75 -12.16 9.58 -22.81
CA PHE A 75 -13.11 9.53 -21.69
C PHE A 75 -14.50 8.98 -22.10
N GLU A 76 -14.70 8.58 -23.35
CA GLU A 76 -16.00 8.15 -23.86
C GLU A 76 -16.59 6.96 -23.09
N LYS A 77 -15.75 6.05 -22.61
CA LYS A 77 -16.17 4.90 -21.79
C LYS A 77 -16.62 5.28 -20.37
N HIS A 78 -16.35 6.50 -19.94
CA HIS A 78 -16.55 6.99 -18.58
C HIS A 78 -17.54 8.18 -18.49
N VAL A 79 -18.39 8.35 -19.51
CA VAL A 79 -19.34 9.47 -19.60
C VAL A 79 -20.39 9.47 -18.48
N ASP A 80 -20.65 8.33 -17.88
CA ASP A 80 -21.55 8.15 -16.73
C ASP A 80 -20.84 8.26 -15.37
N GLY A 81 -19.52 8.52 -15.37
CA GLY A 81 -18.70 8.60 -14.18
C GLY A 81 -18.30 7.25 -13.57
N GLN A 82 -18.56 6.14 -14.25
CA GLN A 82 -18.09 4.81 -13.81
C GLN A 82 -16.66 4.56 -14.29
N TRP A 83 -15.88 3.97 -13.39
CA TRP A 83 -14.46 3.64 -13.59
C TRP A 83 -14.19 2.21 -13.19
N GLU A 84 -13.20 1.59 -13.82
CA GLU A 84 -12.70 0.30 -13.39
C GLU A 84 -12.01 0.42 -12.04
N LEU A 85 -12.41 -0.40 -11.07
CA LEU A 85 -11.86 -0.37 -9.72
C LEU A 85 -10.55 -1.15 -9.62
N GLY A 86 -9.66 -0.71 -8.72
CA GLY A 86 -8.39 -1.39 -8.45
C GLY A 86 -7.20 -0.90 -9.26
N ALA A 87 -7.32 0.22 -9.97
CA ALA A 87 -6.22 0.79 -10.76
C ALA A 87 -5.07 1.30 -9.90
N SER A 88 -5.31 1.69 -8.64
CA SER A 88 -4.28 2.18 -7.70
C SER A 88 -3.15 1.17 -7.44
N GLN A 89 -3.39 -0.12 -7.60
CA GLN A 89 -2.37 -1.16 -7.46
C GLN A 89 -1.20 -1.01 -8.45
N TYR A 90 -1.39 -0.26 -9.53
CA TYR A 90 -0.39 -0.06 -10.58
C TYR A 90 0.39 1.25 -10.43
N GLU A 91 0.05 2.13 -9.50
CA GLU A 91 0.76 3.41 -9.33
C GLU A 91 2.20 3.23 -8.83
N LYS A 92 2.42 2.33 -7.86
CA LYS A 92 3.76 1.97 -7.35
C LYS A 92 4.65 3.18 -7.04
N ARG A 93 4.16 4.11 -6.24
CA ARG A 93 4.80 5.41 -6.00
C ARG A 93 6.16 5.35 -5.31
N GLY A 94 6.42 4.31 -4.51
CA GLY A 94 7.69 4.11 -3.82
C GLY A 94 8.07 5.23 -2.83
N VAL A 95 7.09 5.86 -2.19
CA VAL A 95 7.30 7.07 -1.35
C VAL A 95 7.92 6.80 0.01
N ALA A 96 7.91 5.56 0.48
CA ALA A 96 8.45 5.20 1.78
C ALA A 96 9.98 5.15 1.75
N VAL A 97 10.65 5.85 2.66
CA VAL A 97 12.10 5.71 2.87
C VAL A 97 12.43 4.38 3.54
N MET A 98 11.57 3.94 4.46
CA MET A 98 11.70 2.71 5.22
C MET A 98 10.44 1.86 5.06
N VAL A 99 10.60 0.56 4.89
CA VAL A 99 9.50 -0.42 4.76
C VAL A 99 9.68 -1.57 5.75
N PRO A 100 8.60 -2.30 6.12
CA PRO A 100 8.73 -3.39 7.08
C PRO A 100 9.35 -4.63 6.43
N HIS A 101 10.44 -5.11 7.02
CA HIS A 101 11.00 -6.43 6.82
C HIS A 101 10.34 -7.43 7.76
N TRP A 102 9.94 -8.59 7.26
CA TRP A 102 9.30 -9.64 8.05
C TRP A 102 10.28 -10.76 8.43
N ASP A 103 10.43 -10.97 9.75
CA ASP A 103 11.14 -12.11 10.35
C ASP A 103 10.12 -13.23 10.66
N GLU A 104 10.07 -14.22 9.81
CA GLU A 104 9.14 -15.34 9.90
C GLU A 104 9.37 -16.19 11.16
N THR A 105 10.60 -16.21 11.70
CA THR A 105 10.95 -17.03 12.87
C THR A 105 10.29 -16.54 14.16
N LYS A 106 10.01 -15.24 14.26
CA LYS A 106 9.34 -14.60 15.41
C LYS A 106 7.82 -14.52 15.25
N CYS A 107 7.31 -14.73 14.03
CA CYS A 107 5.93 -14.48 13.72
C CYS A 107 4.97 -15.51 14.36
N ILE A 108 3.97 -15.01 15.09
CA ILE A 108 2.91 -15.84 15.70
C ILE A 108 1.63 -15.90 14.86
N GLN A 109 1.64 -15.33 13.67
CA GLN A 109 0.52 -15.36 12.72
C GLN A 109 -0.78 -14.72 13.27
N CYS A 110 -0.66 -13.65 14.03
CA CYS A 110 -1.83 -12.97 14.63
C CYS A 110 -2.52 -12.00 13.66
N ASN A 111 -1.88 -11.64 12.55
CA ASN A 111 -2.34 -10.72 11.50
C ASN A 111 -2.60 -9.26 11.97
N GLN A 112 -2.13 -8.87 13.16
CA GLN A 112 -2.31 -7.50 13.65
C GLN A 112 -1.62 -6.47 12.75
N CYS A 113 -0.49 -6.81 12.15
CA CYS A 113 0.22 -5.94 11.22
C CYS A 113 -0.65 -5.58 9.99
N SER A 114 -1.32 -6.57 9.42
CA SER A 114 -2.29 -6.36 8.34
C SER A 114 -3.52 -5.59 8.82
N TYR A 115 -4.04 -5.95 10.01
CA TYR A 115 -5.23 -5.34 10.59
C TYR A 115 -5.11 -3.82 10.76
N VAL A 116 -3.92 -3.32 11.14
CA VAL A 116 -3.70 -1.88 11.37
C VAL A 116 -3.20 -1.13 10.13
N CYS A 117 -2.92 -1.83 9.02
CA CYS A 117 -2.38 -1.19 7.83
C CYS A 117 -3.44 -0.34 7.11
N PRO A 118 -3.25 0.99 6.98
CA PRO A 118 -4.24 1.86 6.32
C PRO A 118 -4.33 1.64 4.82
N HIS A 119 -3.28 1.15 4.19
CA HIS A 119 -3.14 1.05 2.74
C HIS A 119 -3.24 -0.38 2.20
N ALA A 120 -3.48 -1.38 3.07
CA ALA A 120 -3.53 -2.80 2.71
C ALA A 120 -2.27 -3.33 2.00
N THR A 121 -1.10 -2.76 2.31
CA THR A 121 0.20 -3.09 1.69
C THR A 121 0.97 -4.18 2.42
N ILE A 122 0.45 -4.70 3.52
CA ILE A 122 0.97 -5.86 4.25
C ILE A 122 -0.18 -6.83 4.49
N ARG A 123 -0.05 -8.07 4.00
CA ARG A 123 -1.14 -9.06 4.01
C ARG A 123 -0.66 -10.43 4.43
N PRO A 124 -1.46 -11.17 5.24
CA PRO A 124 -1.24 -12.58 5.46
C PRO A 124 -1.68 -13.37 4.22
N ILE A 125 -0.85 -14.29 3.82
CA ILE A 125 -1.09 -15.18 2.68
C ILE A 125 -1.06 -16.61 3.19
N ALA A 126 -2.05 -17.40 2.83
CA ALA A 126 -2.08 -18.84 3.06
C ALA A 126 -1.95 -19.57 1.72
N LEU A 127 -0.94 -20.44 1.59
CA LEU A 127 -0.59 -21.10 0.35
C LEU A 127 -0.81 -22.61 0.48
N THR A 128 -1.36 -23.24 -0.56
CA THR A 128 -1.31 -24.70 -0.71
C THR A 128 0.11 -25.17 -1.00
N ALA A 129 0.35 -26.47 -0.97
CA ALA A 129 1.68 -27.02 -1.30
C ALA A 129 2.09 -26.66 -2.75
N ASP A 130 1.16 -26.69 -3.69
CA ASP A 130 1.44 -26.36 -5.10
C ASP A 130 1.73 -24.86 -5.27
N GLU A 131 0.96 -23.99 -4.61
CA GLU A 131 1.20 -22.55 -4.60
C GLU A 131 2.55 -22.21 -3.94
N ALA A 132 2.91 -22.91 -2.86
CA ALA A 132 4.20 -22.73 -2.19
C ALA A 132 5.38 -23.19 -3.06
N ALA A 133 5.19 -24.27 -3.82
CA ALA A 133 6.21 -24.78 -4.76
C ALA A 133 6.42 -23.88 -5.99
N ALA A 134 5.39 -23.14 -6.39
CA ALA A 134 5.45 -22.20 -7.52
C ALA A 134 5.84 -20.78 -7.11
N ALA A 135 6.00 -20.51 -5.80
CA ALA A 135 6.33 -19.19 -5.28
C ALA A 135 7.76 -18.75 -5.66
N PRO A 136 8.03 -17.44 -5.75
CA PRO A 136 9.38 -16.92 -5.88
C PRO A 136 10.33 -17.49 -4.82
N GLU A 137 11.57 -17.79 -5.18
CA GLU A 137 12.55 -18.43 -4.29
C GLU A 137 12.79 -17.65 -2.99
N ASN A 138 12.73 -16.32 -3.07
CA ASN A 138 12.92 -15.43 -1.92
C ASN A 138 11.64 -15.20 -1.09
N MET A 139 10.53 -15.87 -1.40
CA MET A 139 9.31 -15.80 -0.59
C MET A 139 9.49 -16.55 0.73
N ARG A 140 9.55 -15.81 1.83
CA ARG A 140 9.65 -16.40 3.19
C ARG A 140 8.32 -17.03 3.56
N MET A 141 8.35 -18.27 4.04
CA MET A 141 7.16 -19.05 4.40
C MET A 141 7.40 -19.92 5.63
N ILE A 142 6.36 -20.07 6.44
CA ILE A 142 6.34 -21.00 7.60
C ILE A 142 5.07 -21.85 7.53
N ASP A 143 5.01 -22.91 8.34
CA ASP A 143 3.78 -23.70 8.44
C ASP A 143 2.65 -22.86 9.03
N ALA A 144 1.49 -22.91 8.41
CA ALA A 144 0.32 -22.16 8.88
C ALA A 144 -0.20 -22.79 10.20
N LYS A 145 -0.66 -21.93 11.13
CA LYS A 145 -1.13 -22.33 12.46
C LYS A 145 -2.56 -21.88 12.70
N GLY A 146 -3.40 -22.78 13.12
CA GLY A 146 -4.80 -22.52 13.49
C GLY A 146 -5.75 -23.55 12.93
N LYS A 147 -7.03 -23.38 13.23
CA LYS A 147 -8.08 -24.28 12.73
C LYS A 147 -8.24 -24.09 11.22
N GLY A 148 -8.25 -25.18 10.47
CA GLY A 148 -8.45 -25.17 9.02
C GLY A 148 -7.20 -24.79 8.21
N THR A 149 -6.01 -24.78 8.83
CA THR A 149 -4.75 -24.48 8.15
C THR A 149 -3.88 -25.71 7.88
N ASP A 150 -4.41 -26.91 8.05
CA ASP A 150 -3.67 -28.15 7.89
C ASP A 150 -3.10 -28.27 6.47
N GLY A 151 -1.80 -28.47 6.38
CA GLY A 151 -1.09 -28.59 5.10
C GLY A 151 -0.83 -27.27 4.36
N LEU A 152 -1.24 -26.12 4.92
CA LEU A 152 -0.98 -24.81 4.32
C LEU A 152 0.34 -24.22 4.81
N LYS A 153 0.97 -23.42 3.94
CA LYS A 153 2.04 -22.50 4.32
C LYS A 153 1.46 -21.10 4.59
N PHE A 154 2.17 -20.33 5.40
CA PHE A 154 1.81 -18.98 5.77
C PHE A 154 2.97 -18.03 5.45
N ALA A 155 2.64 -16.89 4.90
CA ALA A 155 3.57 -15.79 4.66
C ALA A 155 2.93 -14.44 5.05
N ILE A 156 3.76 -13.45 5.32
CA ILE A 156 3.37 -12.05 5.31
C ILE A 156 4.00 -11.43 4.05
N ALA A 157 3.17 -11.07 3.10
CA ALA A 157 3.60 -10.33 1.92
C ALA A 157 3.51 -8.83 2.18
N VAL A 158 4.54 -8.10 1.76
CA VAL A 158 4.62 -6.63 1.85
C VAL A 158 4.84 -6.07 0.46
N SER A 159 4.05 -5.04 0.07
CA SER A 159 4.35 -4.26 -1.12
C SER A 159 5.31 -3.12 -0.76
N PRO A 160 6.59 -3.18 -1.12
CA PRO A 160 7.54 -2.12 -0.76
C PRO A 160 7.24 -0.81 -1.47
N LEU A 161 6.70 -0.85 -2.69
CA LEU A 161 6.42 0.33 -3.52
C LEU A 161 5.08 1.02 -3.19
N ASP A 162 4.15 0.32 -2.54
CA ASP A 162 2.86 0.87 -2.09
C ASP A 162 2.86 1.22 -0.60
N CYS A 163 3.88 0.77 0.15
CA CYS A 163 4.03 1.09 1.57
C CYS A 163 4.29 2.59 1.78
N MET A 164 3.65 3.16 2.80
CA MET A 164 3.81 4.58 3.16
C MET A 164 4.78 4.81 4.32
N GLY A 165 5.45 3.77 4.84
CA GLY A 165 6.47 3.90 5.88
C GLY A 165 5.96 4.39 7.24
N CYS A 166 4.69 4.14 7.59
CA CYS A 166 4.04 4.72 8.77
C CYS A 166 4.35 4.04 10.10
N TYR A 167 5.07 2.93 10.13
CA TYR A 167 5.44 2.15 11.32
C TYR A 167 4.28 1.46 12.07
N ASN A 168 3.01 1.63 11.70
CA ASN A 168 1.88 1.05 12.42
C ASN A 168 1.99 -0.47 12.59
N CYS A 169 2.41 -1.18 11.55
CA CYS A 169 2.55 -2.65 11.58
C CYS A 169 3.65 -3.12 12.55
N VAL A 170 4.75 -2.39 12.62
CA VAL A 170 5.86 -2.67 13.56
C VAL A 170 5.40 -2.42 14.99
N THR A 171 4.80 -1.25 15.24
CA THR A 171 4.29 -0.88 16.58
C THR A 171 3.22 -1.85 17.08
N ALA A 172 2.37 -2.39 16.20
CA ALA A 172 1.33 -3.34 16.55
C ALA A 172 1.83 -4.79 16.71
N CYS A 173 3.07 -5.09 16.34
CA CYS A 173 3.60 -6.45 16.38
C CYS A 173 3.98 -6.86 17.80
N PRO A 174 3.29 -7.82 18.45
CA PRO A 174 3.56 -8.18 19.84
C PRO A 174 4.82 -9.06 20.02
N LYS A 175 5.49 -9.42 18.92
CA LYS A 175 6.66 -10.31 18.90
C LYS A 175 7.86 -9.72 18.16
N ASP A 176 7.82 -8.44 17.84
CA ASP A 176 8.88 -7.77 17.10
C ASP A 176 9.32 -8.54 15.84
N ALA A 177 8.34 -9.18 15.19
CA ALA A 177 8.56 -9.93 13.95
C ALA A 177 8.63 -9.02 12.71
N LEU A 178 8.54 -7.71 12.89
CA LEU A 178 8.66 -6.71 11.84
C LEU A 178 9.66 -5.64 12.30
N THR A 179 10.58 -5.30 11.41
CA THR A 179 11.54 -4.20 11.60
C THR A 179 11.52 -3.31 10.36
N MET A 180 11.68 -1.99 10.53
CA MET A 180 11.79 -1.11 9.38
C MET A 180 13.22 -1.12 8.85
N VAL A 181 13.35 -1.30 7.55
CA VAL A 181 14.61 -1.29 6.81
C VAL A 181 14.52 -0.32 5.63
N PRO A 182 15.63 0.14 5.05
CA PRO A 182 15.60 0.94 3.82
C PRO A 182 14.76 0.26 2.72
N GLN A 183 13.98 1.03 1.97
CA GLN A 183 13.12 0.48 0.92
C GLN A 183 13.92 -0.30 -0.12
N GLU A 184 15.10 0.18 -0.48
CA GLU A 184 16.00 -0.47 -1.44
C GLU A 184 16.39 -1.89 -1.04
N ASP A 185 16.43 -2.21 0.24
CA ASP A 185 16.79 -3.54 0.77
C ASP A 185 15.63 -4.56 0.64
N GLU A 186 14.40 -4.09 0.37
CA GLU A 186 13.20 -4.94 0.24
C GLU A 186 12.54 -4.85 -1.16
N LEU A 187 13.17 -4.23 -2.15
CA LEU A 187 12.62 -4.16 -3.51
C LEU A 187 12.47 -5.54 -4.17
N ASP A 188 13.26 -6.52 -3.76
CA ASP A 188 13.15 -7.92 -4.19
C ASP A 188 11.85 -8.59 -3.73
N GLN A 189 11.12 -7.98 -2.78
CA GLN A 189 9.81 -8.43 -2.34
C GLN A 189 8.65 -7.96 -3.24
N ALA A 190 8.90 -7.07 -4.21
CA ALA A 190 7.86 -6.65 -5.15
C ALA A 190 7.33 -7.83 -6.01
N PRO A 191 8.16 -8.70 -6.61
CA PRO A 191 7.67 -9.92 -7.28
C PRO A 191 6.97 -10.90 -6.34
N VAL A 192 7.40 -10.99 -5.06
CA VAL A 192 6.75 -11.82 -4.04
C VAL A 192 5.33 -11.31 -3.77
N TRP A 193 5.18 -9.99 -3.63
CA TRP A 193 3.87 -9.36 -3.48
C TRP A 193 2.96 -9.63 -4.68
N ASP A 194 3.45 -9.41 -5.90
CA ASP A 194 2.68 -9.62 -7.12
C ASP A 194 2.24 -11.08 -7.26
N TYR A 195 3.10 -12.03 -6.93
CA TYR A 195 2.74 -13.44 -6.86
C TYR A 195 1.63 -13.68 -5.82
N ALA A 196 1.83 -13.17 -4.61
CA ALA A 196 0.92 -13.39 -3.47
C ALA A 196 -0.50 -12.89 -3.74
N VAL A 197 -0.65 -11.73 -4.41
CA VAL A 197 -1.96 -11.12 -4.64
C VAL A 197 -2.63 -11.53 -5.95
N ASN A 198 -1.85 -11.99 -6.95
CA ASN A 198 -2.38 -12.29 -8.28
C ASN A 198 -2.42 -13.79 -8.61
N LYS A 199 -1.61 -14.62 -7.96
CA LYS A 199 -1.48 -16.05 -8.29
C LYS A 199 -1.94 -16.97 -7.16
N VAL A 200 -1.91 -16.54 -5.91
CA VAL A 200 -2.38 -17.32 -4.77
C VAL A 200 -3.90 -17.20 -4.63
N SER A 201 -4.58 -18.33 -4.53
CA SER A 201 -6.03 -18.36 -4.38
C SER A 201 -6.49 -17.89 -3.00
N GLU A 202 -7.64 -17.23 -2.96
CA GLU A 202 -8.26 -16.84 -1.69
C GLU A 202 -8.69 -18.08 -0.89
N LYS A 203 -8.35 -18.10 0.39
CA LYS A 203 -8.74 -19.16 1.33
C LYS A 203 -9.96 -18.69 2.14
N LYS A 204 -11.14 -18.68 1.49
CA LYS A 204 -12.39 -18.17 2.09
C LYS A 204 -12.76 -18.89 3.40
N GLU A 205 -12.35 -20.13 3.56
CA GLU A 205 -12.53 -20.93 4.76
C GLU A 205 -11.75 -20.41 5.98
N LEU A 206 -10.72 -19.60 5.77
CA LEU A 206 -9.95 -18.95 6.85
C LEU A 206 -10.57 -17.61 7.29
N VAL A 207 -11.51 -17.08 6.52
CA VAL A 207 -12.16 -15.80 6.83
C VAL A 207 -13.10 -15.96 8.01
N ALA A 208 -12.92 -15.12 9.03
CA ALA A 208 -13.74 -15.11 10.23
C ALA A 208 -13.88 -13.70 10.80
N ALA A 209 -14.95 -13.44 11.54
CA ALA A 209 -15.25 -12.16 12.17
C ALA A 209 -14.39 -11.93 13.44
N ASN A 210 -13.08 -12.00 13.30
CA ASN A 210 -12.08 -11.68 14.34
C ASN A 210 -10.84 -11.08 13.68
N VAL A 211 -9.90 -10.56 14.48
CA VAL A 211 -8.70 -9.86 13.98
C VAL A 211 -7.91 -10.73 13.01
N LYS A 212 -7.62 -11.99 13.35
CA LYS A 212 -6.82 -12.87 12.48
C LYS A 212 -7.57 -13.23 11.21
N GLY A 213 -8.80 -13.71 11.33
CA GLY A 213 -9.57 -14.26 10.21
C GLY A 213 -10.04 -13.20 9.22
N SER A 214 -10.40 -12.00 9.69
CA SER A 214 -10.83 -10.91 8.80
C SER A 214 -9.76 -10.52 7.79
N GLN A 215 -8.48 -10.71 8.13
CA GLN A 215 -7.37 -10.29 7.27
C GLN A 215 -7.08 -11.27 6.12
N PHE A 216 -7.67 -12.46 6.11
CA PHE A 216 -7.65 -13.36 4.94
C PHE A 216 -8.70 -12.98 3.87
N ALA A 217 -9.65 -12.11 4.21
CA ALA A 217 -10.55 -11.52 3.20
C ALA A 217 -9.80 -10.46 2.39
N LYS A 218 -10.03 -10.44 1.08
CA LYS A 218 -9.50 -9.38 0.21
C LYS A 218 -10.06 -8.02 0.64
N PRO A 219 -9.21 -7.01 0.89
CA PRO A 219 -9.68 -5.65 1.09
C PRO A 219 -10.25 -5.09 -0.22
N LEU A 220 -11.36 -4.36 -0.14
CA LEU A 220 -11.96 -3.66 -1.29
C LEU A 220 -11.60 -2.16 -1.30
N LEU A 221 -10.88 -1.69 -0.31
CA LEU A 221 -10.19 -0.41 -0.27
C LEU A 221 -8.70 -0.68 -0.04
N GLU A 222 -7.87 -0.35 -1.00
CA GLU A 222 -6.43 -0.62 -0.98
C GLU A 222 -5.67 0.49 -1.71
N PHE A 223 -4.42 0.70 -1.33
CA PHE A 223 -3.49 1.67 -1.93
C PHE A 223 -4.06 3.09 -2.04
N SER A 224 -4.88 3.49 -1.08
CA SER A 224 -5.49 4.82 -1.04
C SER A 224 -4.44 5.93 -0.99
N GLY A 225 -4.78 7.12 -1.53
CA GLY A 225 -3.93 8.31 -1.44
C GLY A 225 -3.92 8.98 -0.06
N SER A 226 -4.34 8.28 1.01
CA SER A 226 -4.36 8.83 2.37
C SER A 226 -2.96 9.02 2.96
N CYS A 227 -2.86 9.84 4.00
CA CYS A 227 -1.61 10.08 4.72
C CYS A 227 -1.02 8.80 5.29
N ALA A 228 0.30 8.75 5.46
CA ALA A 228 0.98 7.67 6.16
C ALA A 228 0.41 7.50 7.58
N GLY A 229 -0.05 6.29 7.93
CA GLY A 229 -0.64 6.01 9.22
C GLY A 229 -2.07 6.54 9.43
N CYS A 230 -2.79 6.87 8.37
CA CYS A 230 -4.17 7.35 8.46
C CYS A 230 -5.06 6.34 9.20
N ALA A 231 -5.64 6.75 10.33
CA ALA A 231 -6.53 5.89 11.10
C ALA A 231 -7.86 5.65 10.38
N GLU A 232 -8.36 6.63 9.63
CA GLU A 232 -9.64 6.53 8.92
C GLU A 232 -9.62 5.42 7.87
N THR A 233 -8.58 5.36 7.03
CA THR A 233 -8.49 4.33 5.99
C THR A 233 -8.25 2.94 6.55
N SER A 234 -7.65 2.79 7.73
CA SER A 234 -7.46 1.46 8.34
C SER A 234 -8.80 0.80 8.71
N TYR A 235 -9.74 1.52 9.32
CA TYR A 235 -11.06 0.93 9.61
C TYR A 235 -12.02 0.98 8.43
N ALA A 236 -11.92 1.95 7.51
CA ALA A 236 -12.67 1.92 6.26
C ALA A 236 -12.33 0.66 5.46
N ARG A 237 -11.05 0.34 5.30
CA ARG A 237 -10.57 -0.90 4.70
C ARG A 237 -11.10 -2.14 5.43
N LEU A 238 -11.03 -2.16 6.77
CA LEU A 238 -11.53 -3.28 7.56
C LEU A 238 -13.02 -3.52 7.34
N ILE A 239 -13.82 -2.45 7.28
CA ILE A 239 -15.27 -2.55 7.01
C ILE A 239 -15.49 -3.23 5.65
N THR A 240 -14.68 -2.90 4.63
CA THR A 240 -14.77 -3.56 3.31
C THR A 240 -14.49 -5.05 3.39
N GLN A 241 -13.54 -5.48 4.24
CA GLN A 241 -13.24 -6.91 4.44
C GLN A 241 -14.35 -7.66 5.18
N VAL A 242 -15.08 -6.99 6.08
CA VAL A 242 -16.16 -7.60 6.89
C VAL A 242 -17.49 -7.58 6.16
N CYS A 243 -17.82 -6.47 5.48
CA CYS A 243 -19.10 -6.26 4.82
C CYS A 243 -19.05 -6.61 3.32
N GLY A 244 -17.87 -6.51 2.72
CA GLY A 244 -17.63 -6.88 1.33
C GLY A 244 -18.47 -6.07 0.34
N ASP A 245 -18.87 -6.74 -0.71
CA ASP A 245 -19.67 -6.22 -1.83
C ASP A 245 -21.12 -5.82 -1.48
N ARG A 246 -21.54 -6.03 -0.23
CA ARG A 246 -22.87 -5.63 0.27
C ARG A 246 -22.92 -4.19 0.74
N MET A 247 -21.83 -3.44 0.63
CA MET A 247 -21.73 -2.05 1.07
C MET A 247 -22.25 -1.08 0.03
N PHE A 248 -22.96 -0.07 0.51
CA PHE A 248 -23.20 1.17 -0.21
C PHE A 248 -22.50 2.29 0.56
N ILE A 249 -21.66 3.06 -0.12
CA ILE A 249 -20.85 4.11 0.50
C ILE A 249 -21.39 5.46 0.02
N SER A 250 -21.69 6.32 0.99
CA SER A 250 -22.03 7.71 0.78
C SER A 250 -21.27 8.55 1.81
N ASN A 251 -20.55 9.55 1.35
CA ASN A 251 -19.72 10.39 2.19
C ASN A 251 -19.84 11.87 1.83
N ALA A 252 -19.55 12.74 2.78
CA ALA A 252 -19.48 14.17 2.58
C ALA A 252 -18.06 14.59 2.18
N THR A 253 -17.92 15.85 1.73
CA THR A 253 -16.62 16.44 1.43
C THR A 253 -15.70 16.42 2.64
N GLY A 254 -14.49 15.89 2.46
CA GLY A 254 -13.47 15.73 3.48
C GLY A 254 -12.37 14.80 2.98
N CYS A 255 -11.57 14.24 3.90
CA CYS A 255 -10.51 13.31 3.51
C CYS A 255 -11.04 12.08 2.77
N SER A 256 -12.20 11.56 3.16
CA SER A 256 -12.81 10.39 2.53
C SER A 256 -13.20 10.63 1.06
N SER A 257 -13.55 11.86 0.69
CA SER A 257 -13.80 12.21 -0.71
C SER A 257 -12.50 12.45 -1.51
N ILE A 258 -11.37 12.63 -0.82
CA ILE A 258 -10.07 12.84 -1.47
C ILE A 258 -9.34 11.51 -1.66
N TRP A 259 -9.18 10.70 -0.60
CA TRP A 259 -8.47 9.43 -0.72
C TRP A 259 -9.33 8.29 -1.30
N GLY A 260 -10.67 8.42 -1.28
CA GLY A 260 -11.62 7.45 -1.84
C GLY A 260 -12.18 7.86 -3.19
N ASN A 261 -11.81 9.03 -3.69
CA ASN A 261 -12.32 9.57 -4.95
C ASN A 261 -11.32 10.54 -5.58
N PRO A 262 -10.28 10.07 -6.12
CA PRO A 262 -10.24 9.88 -7.56
C PRO A 262 -10.69 8.45 -7.86
N ALA A 263 -11.92 8.29 -8.32
CA ALA A 263 -12.56 7.00 -8.54
C ALA A 263 -11.73 6.05 -9.41
N ALA A 264 -10.86 6.59 -10.23
CA ALA A 264 -9.99 5.85 -11.12
C ALA A 264 -8.84 5.11 -10.40
N THR A 265 -8.54 5.45 -9.14
CA THR A 265 -7.34 4.95 -8.46
C THR A 265 -7.63 4.14 -7.18
N SER A 266 -8.84 4.13 -6.68
CA SER A 266 -9.19 3.45 -5.41
C SER A 266 -9.94 2.16 -5.61
#